data_c0a284e4b45aaf22d87e773e3282c51e
#
_entry.id   c0a284e4b45aaf22d87e773e3282c51e
#
_cell.length_a   1.000
_cell.length_b   1.000
_cell.length_c   1.000
_cell.angle_alpha   90.00
_cell.angle_beta   90.00
_cell.angle_gamma   90.00
#
_symmetry.space_group_name_H-M   'P 1'
#
loop_
_entity.id
_entity.type
_entity.pdbx_description
1 polymer ?
#
loop_
_entity_poly.entity_id
_entity_poly.type
_entity_poly.pdbx_seq_one_letter_code
_entity_poly.pdbx_strand_id
1 'polypeptide(L)'
;MGAERTAVLGVGQTHYRSTRGDVSIAGLVREAALRALEDAGLVWADIDAVVIGKAPDFFEGLMMPELYLADALGCVGKPILRVHTAGSVGGSTALVATSLVQARIHRRVLTVGFEKQSESNATWALSLPQPFSVSINAGAGGYFSPII
;
A
#
# COMPACT_ATOMS: atom_id res chain seq x y z
N MET A 1 14.06 -26.15 -13.31
CA MET A 1 14.55 -24.76 -13.14
C MET A 1 14.28 -24.36 -11.70
N GLY A 2 15.33 -24.06 -10.92
CA GLY A 2 15.15 -23.59 -9.54
C GLY A 2 14.47 -22.22 -9.54
N ALA A 3 13.52 -22.00 -8.64
CA ALA A 3 12.90 -20.69 -8.46
C ALA A 3 14.00 -19.68 -8.08
N GLU A 4 14.05 -18.56 -8.76
CA GLU A 4 14.96 -17.48 -8.37
C GLU A 4 14.56 -16.94 -6.99
N ARG A 5 15.57 -16.71 -6.18
CA ARG A 5 15.37 -16.15 -4.85
C ARG A 5 15.23 -14.63 -4.97
N THR A 6 14.27 -14.08 -4.26
CA THR A 6 14.14 -12.65 -4.05
C THR A 6 14.50 -12.31 -2.60
N ALA A 7 14.96 -11.10 -2.38
CA ALA A 7 15.30 -10.60 -1.05
C ALA A 7 14.64 -9.25 -0.80
N VAL A 8 14.27 -8.98 0.43
CA VAL A 8 13.92 -7.65 0.90
C VAL A 8 15.24 -6.94 1.21
N LEU A 9 15.48 -5.81 0.55
CA LEU A 9 16.71 -5.04 0.68
C LEU A 9 16.62 -3.97 1.76
N GLY A 10 15.43 -3.44 2.01
CA GLY A 10 15.18 -2.44 3.03
C GLY A 10 13.70 -2.31 3.34
N VAL A 11 13.41 -1.80 4.52
CA VAL A 11 12.06 -1.58 5.03
C VAL A 11 11.90 -0.15 5.54
N GLY A 12 10.72 0.41 5.36
CA GLY A 12 10.40 1.75 5.84
C GLY A 12 8.95 1.86 6.26
N GLN A 13 8.74 2.58 7.34
CA GLN A 13 7.43 2.75 7.93
C GLN A 13 7.30 4.12 8.57
N THR A 14 6.12 4.72 8.48
CA THR A 14 5.79 5.93 9.23
C THR A 14 5.54 5.59 10.70
N HIS A 15 5.71 6.58 11.59
CA HIS A 15 5.32 6.39 12.98
C HIS A 15 3.80 6.23 13.10
N TYR A 16 3.37 5.28 13.92
CA TYR A 16 1.98 5.10 14.25
C TYR A 16 1.43 6.30 15.02
N ARG A 17 0.39 6.90 14.50
CA ARG A 17 -0.38 7.97 15.14
C ARG A 17 -1.85 7.82 14.75
N SER A 18 -2.73 8.21 15.64
CA SER A 18 -4.17 8.21 15.38
C SER A 18 -4.56 9.17 14.25
N THR A 19 -3.81 10.26 14.12
CA THR A 19 -3.98 11.26 13.05
C THR A 19 -2.63 11.77 12.56
N ARG A 20 -2.56 12.11 11.28
CA ARG A 20 -1.38 12.71 10.63
C ARG A 20 -1.81 13.93 9.80
N GLY A 21 -2.52 14.87 10.45
CA GLY A 21 -2.93 16.13 9.83
C GLY A 21 -1.78 17.06 9.41
N ASP A 22 -0.57 16.75 9.84
CA ASP A 22 0.68 17.44 9.54
C ASP A 22 1.23 17.16 8.13
N VAL A 23 0.73 16.12 7.46
CA VAL A 23 1.28 15.65 6.19
C VAL A 23 0.16 15.21 5.24
N SER A 24 0.31 15.45 3.95
CA SER A 24 -0.58 14.91 2.91
C SER A 24 -0.41 13.40 2.74
N ILE A 25 -1.33 12.73 2.06
CA ILE A 25 -1.19 11.30 1.69
C ILE A 25 0.11 11.08 0.91
N ALA A 26 0.40 11.92 -0.08
CA ALA A 26 1.63 11.83 -0.85
C ALA A 26 2.89 11.99 0.02
N GLY A 27 2.86 12.94 0.96
CA GLY A 27 3.95 13.14 1.91
C GLY A 27 4.13 11.96 2.86
N LEU A 28 3.03 11.38 3.35
CA LEU A 28 3.05 10.20 4.22
C LEU A 28 3.68 8.99 3.52
N VAL A 29 3.26 8.73 2.28
CA VAL A 29 3.79 7.64 1.46
C VAL A 29 5.27 7.86 1.14
N ARG A 30 5.64 9.09 0.78
CA ARG A 30 7.03 9.46 0.52
C ARG A 30 7.92 9.28 1.76
N GLU A 31 7.43 9.62 2.94
CA GLU A 31 8.15 9.42 4.21
C GLU A 31 8.54 7.95 4.41
N ALA A 32 7.60 7.03 4.25
CA ALA A 32 7.87 5.60 4.38
C ALA A 32 8.83 5.09 3.30
N ALA A 33 8.64 5.51 2.05
CA ALA A 33 9.48 5.11 0.93
C ALA A 33 10.92 5.59 1.08
N LEU A 34 11.14 6.82 1.53
CA LEU A 34 12.49 7.34 1.81
C LEU A 34 13.21 6.54 2.90
N ARG A 35 12.51 6.16 3.96
CA ARG A 35 13.08 5.31 5.02
C ARG A 35 13.47 3.93 4.49
N ALA A 36 12.66 3.34 3.61
CA ALA A 36 12.99 2.06 2.98
C ALA A 36 14.22 2.15 2.07
N LEU A 37 14.34 3.25 1.31
CA LEU A 37 15.49 3.50 0.46
C LEU A 37 16.76 3.73 1.29
N GLU A 38 16.66 4.48 2.38
CA GLU A 38 17.76 4.72 3.32
C GLU A 38 18.24 3.41 3.96
N ASP A 39 17.31 2.58 4.45
CA ASP A 39 17.61 1.28 5.03
C ASP A 39 18.28 0.33 4.03
N ALA A 40 17.87 0.40 2.76
CA ALA A 40 18.48 -0.37 1.67
C ALA A 40 19.81 0.19 1.16
N GLY A 41 20.19 1.40 1.52
CA GLY A 41 21.32 2.12 0.92
C GLY A 41 21.10 2.45 -0.56
N LEU A 42 19.85 2.69 -0.97
CA LEU A 42 19.44 2.94 -2.35
C LEU A 42 18.88 4.36 -2.53
N VAL A 43 18.81 4.79 -3.78
CA VAL A 43 18.15 6.04 -4.18
C VAL A 43 17.04 5.76 -5.19
N TRP A 44 16.21 6.75 -5.46
CA TRP A 44 15.08 6.62 -6.41
C TRP A 44 15.53 6.10 -7.79
N ALA A 45 16.70 6.49 -8.25
CA ALA A 45 17.24 6.05 -9.54
C ALA A 45 17.51 4.54 -9.61
N ASP A 46 17.70 3.89 -8.48
CA ASP A 46 17.96 2.45 -8.39
C ASP A 46 16.70 1.59 -8.52
N ILE A 47 15.52 2.19 -8.42
CA ILE A 47 14.24 1.49 -8.48
C ILE A 47 13.76 1.40 -9.92
N ASP A 48 13.41 0.21 -10.36
CA ASP A 48 12.96 -0.06 -11.74
C ASP A 48 11.43 0.07 -11.88
N ALA A 49 10.70 -0.28 -10.84
CA ALA A 49 9.24 -0.24 -10.83
C ALA A 49 8.69 -0.03 -9.41
N VAL A 50 7.47 0.45 -9.33
CA VAL A 50 6.76 0.60 -8.05
C VAL A 50 5.46 -0.20 -8.08
N VAL A 51 5.19 -0.94 -7.02
CA VAL A 51 3.91 -1.62 -6.80
C VAL A 51 3.25 -1.02 -5.57
N ILE A 52 2.08 -0.44 -5.77
CA ILE A 52 1.30 0.14 -4.67
C ILE A 52 0.12 -0.75 -4.30
N GLY A 53 -0.12 -0.89 -3.02
CA GLY A 53 -1.27 -1.57 -2.46
C GLY A 53 -2.13 -0.60 -1.67
N LYS A 54 -3.41 -0.57 -1.97
CA LYS A 54 -4.39 0.24 -1.28
C LYS A 54 -5.73 -0.48 -1.23
N ALA A 55 -6.42 -0.35 -0.10
CA ALA A 55 -7.81 -0.78 0.01
C ALA A 55 -8.73 0.05 -0.91
N PRO A 56 -10.04 -0.17 -0.93
CA PRO A 56 -10.95 0.51 -1.85
C PRO A 56 -10.75 2.02 -1.91
N ASP A 57 -10.90 2.58 -3.10
CA ASP A 57 -10.65 3.99 -3.40
C ASP A 57 -11.44 4.99 -2.58
N PHE A 58 -12.60 4.59 -2.09
CA PHE A 58 -13.45 5.46 -1.29
C PHE A 58 -13.02 5.61 0.17
N PHE A 59 -11.91 5.00 0.59
CA PHE A 59 -11.38 5.29 1.93
C PHE A 59 -11.07 6.78 2.08
N GLU A 60 -10.28 7.35 1.19
CA GLU A 60 -9.94 8.77 1.19
C GLU A 60 -10.49 9.51 -0.04
N GLY A 61 -11.34 8.87 -0.85
CA GLY A 61 -11.84 9.44 -2.10
C GLY A 61 -10.79 9.57 -3.21
N LEU A 62 -9.68 8.86 -3.09
CA LEU A 62 -8.58 8.92 -4.05
C LEU A 62 -8.73 7.83 -5.11
N MET A 63 -9.31 8.17 -6.25
CA MET A 63 -9.71 7.21 -7.28
C MET A 63 -8.55 6.61 -8.09
N MET A 64 -7.47 7.35 -8.30
CA MET A 64 -6.29 6.92 -9.06
C MET A 64 -5.01 7.17 -8.25
N PRO A 65 -4.79 6.40 -7.16
CA PRO A 65 -3.66 6.62 -6.27
C PRO A 65 -2.32 6.46 -6.97
N GLU A 66 -2.21 5.59 -7.97
CA GLU A 66 -1.00 5.41 -8.76
C GLU A 66 -0.58 6.68 -9.50
N LEU A 67 -1.51 7.42 -10.06
CA LEU A 67 -1.22 8.70 -10.72
C LEU A 67 -0.91 9.81 -9.70
N TYR A 68 -1.69 9.85 -8.64
CA TYR A 68 -1.53 10.85 -7.59
C TYR A 68 -0.19 10.74 -6.86
N LEU A 69 0.33 9.52 -6.70
CA LEU A 69 1.56 9.25 -5.97
C LEU A 69 2.80 9.14 -6.85
N ALA A 70 2.66 9.16 -8.16
CA ALA A 70 3.75 8.94 -9.11
C ALA A 70 4.95 9.85 -8.85
N ASP A 71 4.72 11.14 -8.66
CA ASP A 71 5.80 12.11 -8.37
C ASP A 71 6.41 11.87 -6.99
N ALA A 72 5.58 11.68 -5.97
CA ALA A 72 6.04 11.44 -4.60
C ALA A 72 6.90 10.17 -4.47
N LEU A 73 6.71 9.19 -5.34
CA LEU A 73 7.42 7.92 -5.39
C LEU A 73 8.52 7.86 -6.47
N GLY A 74 8.87 8.98 -7.08
CA GLY A 74 9.91 9.04 -8.10
C GLY A 74 9.64 8.13 -9.30
N CYS A 75 8.37 7.98 -9.69
CA CYS A 75 7.94 7.08 -10.75
C CYS A 75 8.03 7.67 -12.17
N VAL A 76 8.58 8.86 -12.35
CA VAL A 76 8.73 9.44 -13.67
C VAL A 76 9.56 8.52 -14.56
N GLY A 77 8.97 8.07 -15.67
CA GLY A 77 9.59 7.13 -16.59
C GLY A 77 9.67 5.68 -16.10
N LYS A 78 8.97 5.33 -15.01
CA LYS A 78 8.95 3.98 -14.45
C LYS A 78 7.52 3.44 -14.38
N PRO A 79 7.32 2.13 -14.57
CA PRO A 79 6.02 1.53 -14.35
C PRO A 79 5.60 1.62 -12.89
N ILE A 80 4.35 1.98 -12.68
CA ILE A 80 3.68 1.92 -11.40
C ILE A 80 2.46 1.02 -11.53
N LEU A 81 2.37 -0.01 -10.70
CA LEU A 81 1.28 -0.98 -10.71
C LEU A 81 0.49 -0.86 -9.42
N ARG A 82 -0.81 -0.91 -9.54
CA ARG A 82 -1.72 -0.95 -8.40
C ARG A 82 -2.23 -2.36 -8.16
N VAL A 83 -2.19 -2.78 -6.91
CA VAL A 83 -2.78 -4.02 -6.42
C VAL A 83 -3.96 -3.68 -5.52
N HIS A 84 -5.08 -4.36 -5.73
CA HIS A 84 -6.29 -4.17 -4.97
C HIS A 84 -6.93 -5.53 -4.65
N THR A 85 -6.81 -5.96 -3.41
CA THR A 85 -7.37 -7.23 -2.91
C THR A 85 -7.99 -7.05 -1.53
N ALA A 86 -8.67 -5.93 -1.32
CA ALA A 86 -9.31 -5.58 -0.05
C ALA A 86 -8.36 -5.77 1.16
N GLY A 87 -8.78 -6.44 2.22
CA GLY A 87 -7.99 -6.60 3.44
C GLY A 87 -6.68 -7.38 3.29
N SER A 88 -6.50 -8.14 2.22
CA SER A 88 -5.27 -8.87 1.92
C SER A 88 -4.26 -8.08 1.06
N VAL A 89 -4.53 -6.81 0.79
CA VAL A 89 -3.78 -6.00 -0.16
C VAL A 89 -2.28 -5.93 0.13
N GLY A 90 -1.86 -5.86 1.38
CA GLY A 90 -0.44 -5.81 1.74
C GLY A 90 0.32 -7.06 1.29
N GLY A 91 -0.22 -8.25 1.57
CA GLY A 91 0.36 -9.53 1.13
C GLY A 91 0.35 -9.67 -0.40
N SER A 92 -0.73 -9.29 -1.05
CA SER A 92 -0.85 -9.34 -2.51
C SER A 92 0.14 -8.40 -3.20
N THR A 93 0.40 -7.22 -2.64
CA THR A 93 1.39 -6.26 -3.15
C THR A 93 2.80 -6.87 -3.11
N ALA A 94 3.16 -7.52 -2.00
CA ALA A 94 4.43 -8.21 -1.86
C ALA A 94 4.56 -9.38 -2.85
N LEU A 95 3.50 -10.17 -3.04
CA LEU A 95 3.47 -11.27 -4.01
C LEU A 95 3.67 -10.77 -5.45
N VAL A 96 2.99 -9.70 -5.84
CA VAL A 96 3.15 -9.12 -7.18
C VAL A 96 4.60 -8.65 -7.39
N ALA A 97 5.16 -7.90 -6.45
CA ALA A 97 6.55 -7.44 -6.55
C ALA A 97 7.54 -8.60 -6.63
N THR A 98 7.37 -9.61 -5.79
CA THR A 98 8.19 -10.84 -5.82
C THR A 98 8.11 -11.52 -7.17
N SER A 99 6.90 -11.64 -7.73
CA SER A 99 6.68 -12.27 -9.05
C SER A 99 7.36 -11.50 -10.17
N LEU A 100 7.33 -10.16 -10.14
CA LEU A 100 8.02 -9.32 -11.13
C LEU A 100 9.53 -9.52 -11.10
N VAL A 101 10.12 -9.64 -9.91
CA VAL A 101 11.56 -9.89 -9.75
C VAL A 101 11.92 -11.32 -10.18
N GLN A 102 11.15 -12.32 -9.76
CA GLN A 102 11.37 -13.72 -10.12
C GLN A 102 11.23 -13.97 -11.62
N ALA A 103 10.30 -13.27 -12.26
CA ALA A 103 10.12 -13.32 -13.72
C ALA A 103 11.18 -12.51 -14.48
N ARG A 104 12.12 -11.85 -13.78
CA ARG A 104 13.16 -10.97 -14.36
C ARG A 104 12.62 -9.81 -15.19
N ILE A 105 11.37 -9.39 -14.93
CA ILE A 105 10.78 -8.22 -15.59
C ILE A 105 11.41 -6.94 -15.00
N HIS A 106 11.61 -6.92 -13.68
CA HIS A 106 12.27 -5.84 -12.97
C HIS A 106 13.27 -6.42 -11.95
N ARG A 107 14.35 -5.71 -11.70
CA ARG A 107 15.39 -6.15 -10.77
C ARG A 107 15.14 -5.64 -9.36
N ARG A 108 14.68 -4.39 -9.23
CA ARG A 108 14.41 -3.74 -7.94
C ARG A 108 13.03 -3.10 -7.99
N VAL A 109 12.17 -3.57 -7.13
CA VAL A 109 10.78 -3.11 -7.06
C VAL A 109 10.53 -2.52 -5.67
N LEU A 110 10.10 -1.27 -5.63
CA LEU A 110 9.60 -0.65 -4.41
C LEU A 110 8.14 -1.06 -4.21
N THR A 111 7.83 -1.63 -3.05
CA THR A 111 6.44 -1.93 -2.65
C THR A 111 5.97 -0.94 -1.62
N VAL A 112 4.78 -0.40 -1.80
CA VAL A 112 4.18 0.58 -0.90
C VAL A 112 2.75 0.18 -0.57
N GLY A 113 2.48 -0.05 0.71
CA GLY A 113 1.11 -0.18 1.22
C GLY A 113 0.76 1.04 2.07
N PHE A 114 -0.40 1.62 1.87
CA PHE A 114 -0.79 2.80 2.62
C PHE A 114 -2.29 2.94 2.78
N GLU A 115 -2.68 3.53 3.91
CA GLU A 115 -4.02 4.02 4.19
C GLU A 115 -3.91 5.19 5.15
N LYS A 116 -4.69 6.23 4.95
CA LYS A 116 -4.80 7.37 5.85
C LYS A 116 -6.21 7.41 6.46
N GLN A 117 -6.54 6.38 7.21
CA GLN A 117 -7.89 6.11 7.70
C GLN A 117 -8.50 7.25 8.54
N SER A 118 -7.68 8.07 9.19
CA SER A 118 -8.15 9.24 9.93
C SER A 118 -8.79 10.32 9.05
N GLU A 119 -8.56 10.29 7.74
CA GLU A 119 -9.14 11.21 6.76
C GLU A 119 -10.22 10.55 5.90
N SER A 120 -10.67 9.36 6.28
CA SER A 120 -11.58 8.54 5.49
C SER A 120 -12.80 8.09 6.28
N ASN A 121 -13.80 7.56 5.59
CA ASN A 121 -14.91 6.85 6.22
C ASN A 121 -14.62 5.34 6.24
N ALA A 122 -13.68 4.92 7.06
CA ALA A 122 -13.27 3.53 7.18
C ALA A 122 -14.44 2.62 7.63
N THR A 123 -15.31 3.11 8.48
CA THR A 123 -16.51 2.38 8.92
C THR A 123 -17.41 2.03 7.74
N TRP A 124 -17.72 3.01 6.90
CA TRP A 124 -18.53 2.78 5.72
C TRP A 124 -17.85 1.88 4.69
N ALA A 125 -16.59 2.12 4.44
CA ALA A 125 -15.81 1.37 3.45
C ALA A 125 -15.64 -0.12 3.81
N LEU A 126 -15.64 -0.43 5.10
CA LEU A 126 -15.53 -1.82 5.61
C LEU A 126 -16.88 -2.48 5.88
N SER A 127 -17.98 -1.74 5.73
CA SER A 127 -19.34 -2.28 5.86
C SER A 127 -19.69 -3.05 4.60
N LEU A 128 -19.72 -4.37 4.69
CA LEU A 128 -20.11 -5.23 3.58
C LEU A 128 -21.64 -5.25 3.46
N PRO A 129 -22.23 -5.08 2.27
CA PRO A 129 -23.66 -5.17 2.05
C PRO A 129 -24.10 -6.65 2.02
N GLN A 130 -24.05 -7.31 3.16
CA GLN A 130 -24.55 -8.68 3.30
C GLN A 130 -25.96 -8.68 3.88
N PRO A 131 -26.83 -9.61 3.45
CA PRO A 131 -28.24 -9.64 3.87
C PRO A 131 -28.46 -9.73 5.38
N PHE A 132 -27.50 -10.29 6.12
CA PHE A 132 -27.56 -10.47 7.58
C PHE A 132 -26.71 -9.50 8.37
N SER A 133 -25.96 -8.63 7.72
CA SER A 133 -25.18 -7.59 8.38
C SER A 133 -25.91 -6.24 8.41
N VAL A 134 -27.22 -6.30 8.32
CA VAL A 134 -28.10 -5.12 8.32
C VAL A 134 -27.96 -4.40 9.64
N SER A 135 -27.19 -3.37 9.68
CA SER A 135 -27.07 -2.37 10.75
C SER A 135 -25.77 -2.30 11.53
N ILE A 136 -24.72 -3.04 11.22
CA ILE A 136 -23.48 -2.91 11.96
C ILE A 136 -22.51 -1.97 11.25
N ASN A 137 -22.74 -0.69 11.38
CA ASN A 137 -21.78 0.36 11.00
C ASN A 137 -20.65 0.48 12.04
N ALA A 138 -20.11 -0.65 12.49
CA ALA A 138 -19.11 -0.67 13.56
C ALA A 138 -17.67 -0.83 13.02
N GLY A 139 -17.49 -0.82 11.70
CA GLY A 139 -16.19 -1.03 11.07
C GLY A 139 -15.63 -2.43 11.31
N ALA A 140 -14.36 -2.62 11.01
CA ALA A 140 -13.69 -3.90 11.16
C ALA A 140 -13.74 -4.42 12.61
N GLY A 141 -13.53 -3.56 13.59
CA GLY A 141 -13.58 -3.94 15.00
C GLY A 141 -14.92 -4.52 15.43
N GLY A 142 -16.02 -3.89 15.01
CA GLY A 142 -17.37 -4.37 15.32
C GLY A 142 -17.76 -5.63 14.55
N TYR A 143 -17.19 -5.84 13.37
CA TYR A 143 -17.44 -7.03 12.57
C TYR A 143 -16.70 -8.26 13.09
N PHE A 144 -15.43 -8.11 13.47
CA PHE A 144 -14.59 -9.22 13.88
C PHE A 144 -14.64 -9.52 15.39
N SER A 145 -14.94 -8.54 16.23
CA SER A 145 -14.95 -8.73 17.68
C SER A 145 -15.91 -9.81 18.20
N PRO A 146 -17.09 -10.10 17.59
CA PRO A 146 -17.93 -11.21 18.01
C PRO A 146 -17.37 -12.59 17.66
N ILE A 147 -16.28 -12.67 16.89
CA ILE A 147 -15.70 -13.92 16.41
C ILE A 147 -14.53 -14.35 17.31
N ILE A 148 -14.07 -13.46 18.17
CA ILE A 148 -13.00 -13.69 19.15
C ILE A 148 -13.59 -14.07 20.49
#